data_4daa9045ff67a7de75d49d878e944c22
#
_entry.id   4daa9045ff67a7de75d49d878e944c22
#
_cell.length_a   1.000
_cell.length_b   1.000
_cell.length_c   1.000
_cell.angle_alpha   90.00
_cell.angle_beta   90.00
_cell.angle_gamma   90.00
#
_symmetry.space_group_name_H-M   'P 1'
#
loop_
_entity.id
_entity.type
_entity.pdbx_description
1 polymer ?
#
loop_
_entity_poly.entity_id
_entity_poly.type
_entity_poly.pdbx_seq_one_letter_code
_entity_poly.pdbx_strand_id
1 'polypeptide(L)'
;MNTKILYDSDIREPLFDYLEERLGKIRILEEKQIGRARADAVMVTERHLYGIEIKSDADTYTRLEKQVKYYDQYYDRNIVVVGSTHAFHVSDHVPEWWGILSAEMINGTMDFYVIREPKDNPKMQAEKKIQILWRPELSRLLRQNGLHEYKQKSKAFVQKKLLEMVPGEILWPQAMEELFERDYNTIVDEIENYRRKGETAR
;
A
#
# COMPACT_ATOMS: atom_id res chain seq x y z
N MET A 1 -35.93 -9.69 0.81
CA MET A 1 -35.11 -8.75 1.56
C MET A 1 -34.52 -7.77 0.55
N ASN A 2 -34.70 -6.47 0.72
CA ASN A 2 -34.11 -5.48 -0.18
C ASN A 2 -32.64 -5.37 0.19
N THR A 3 -31.76 -6.02 -0.56
CA THR A 3 -30.31 -5.91 -0.36
C THR A 3 -29.90 -4.50 -0.76
N LYS A 4 -29.42 -3.71 0.19
CA LYS A 4 -28.93 -2.35 -0.08
C LYS A 4 -27.73 -2.46 -1.03
N ILE A 5 -27.74 -1.74 -2.14
CA ILE A 5 -26.59 -1.61 -3.03
C ILE A 5 -25.48 -0.91 -2.24
N LEU A 6 -24.31 -1.54 -2.15
CA LEU A 6 -23.13 -0.98 -1.50
C LEU A 6 -22.33 -0.12 -2.48
N TYR A 7 -21.88 1.04 -2.01
CA TYR A 7 -20.94 1.92 -2.70
C TYR A 7 -19.56 1.84 -2.05
N ASP A 8 -18.53 2.28 -2.75
CA ASP A 8 -17.14 2.32 -2.23
C ASP A 8 -17.06 3.01 -0.86
N SER A 9 -17.76 4.14 -0.70
CA SER A 9 -17.82 4.88 0.57
C SER A 9 -18.45 4.10 1.73
N ASP A 10 -19.35 3.15 1.45
CA ASP A 10 -19.95 2.32 2.49
C ASP A 10 -18.96 1.23 2.98
N ILE A 11 -18.03 0.81 2.12
CA ILE A 11 -17.12 -0.32 2.36
C ILE A 11 -15.81 0.17 3.02
N ARG A 12 -15.30 1.33 2.62
CA ARG A 12 -13.93 1.80 2.87
C ARG A 12 -13.55 1.85 4.35
N GLU A 13 -14.24 2.67 5.13
CA GLU A 13 -13.95 2.81 6.56
C GLU A 13 -14.14 1.50 7.35
N PRO A 14 -15.28 0.77 7.20
CA PRO A 14 -15.42 -0.52 7.87
C PRO A 14 -14.37 -1.57 7.48
N LEU A 15 -13.87 -1.52 6.23
CA LEU A 15 -12.79 -2.39 5.79
C LEU A 15 -11.50 -2.10 6.54
N PHE A 16 -11.17 -0.83 6.76
CA PHE A 16 -9.95 -0.46 7.46
C PHE A 16 -9.99 -0.92 8.91
N ASP A 17 -11.11 -0.71 9.59
CA ASP A 17 -11.33 -1.20 10.96
C ASP A 17 -11.20 -2.74 11.02
N TYR A 18 -11.82 -3.45 10.08
CA TYR A 18 -11.72 -4.91 10.00
C TYR A 18 -10.28 -5.41 9.79
N LEU A 19 -9.52 -4.75 8.91
CA LEU A 19 -8.14 -5.13 8.64
C LEU A 19 -7.23 -4.84 9.85
N GLU A 20 -7.45 -3.73 10.55
CA GLU A 20 -6.71 -3.37 11.75
C GLU A 20 -7.00 -4.34 12.90
N GLU A 21 -8.27 -4.68 13.13
CA GLU A 21 -8.66 -5.68 14.13
C GLU A 21 -8.07 -7.06 13.84
N ARG A 22 -8.07 -7.47 12.56
CA ARG A 22 -7.59 -8.78 12.13
C ARG A 22 -6.08 -8.94 12.15
N LEU A 23 -5.33 -7.90 11.74
CA LEU A 23 -3.89 -7.97 11.49
C LEU A 23 -3.05 -7.26 12.55
N GLY A 24 -3.68 -6.47 13.42
CA GLY A 24 -3.01 -5.69 14.46
C GLY A 24 -2.31 -4.46 13.88
N LYS A 25 -1.00 -4.33 14.08
CA LYS A 25 -0.25 -3.15 13.65
C LYS A 25 -0.16 -3.08 12.12
N ILE A 26 -1.04 -2.27 11.54
CA ILE A 26 -1.03 -1.91 10.11
C ILE A 26 -1.04 -0.39 9.93
N ARG A 27 -0.72 0.07 8.74
CA ARG A 27 -0.96 1.44 8.30
C ARG A 27 -1.65 1.45 6.96
N ILE A 28 -2.74 2.18 6.84
CA ILE A 28 -3.47 2.38 5.60
C ILE A 28 -3.07 3.73 4.97
N LEU A 29 -2.79 3.72 3.68
CA LEU A 29 -2.55 4.90 2.85
C LEU A 29 -3.59 4.91 1.74
N GLU A 30 -4.55 5.84 1.83
CA GLU A 30 -5.65 5.92 0.87
C GLU A 30 -5.25 6.54 -0.45
N GLU A 31 -5.97 6.16 -1.51
CA GLU A 31 -5.84 6.70 -2.88
C GLU A 31 -4.38 6.86 -3.35
N LYS A 32 -3.53 5.90 -2.98
CA LYS A 32 -2.10 6.01 -3.22
C LYS A 32 -1.72 5.72 -4.66
N GLN A 33 -1.18 6.73 -5.30
CA GLN A 33 -0.55 6.56 -6.61
C GLN A 33 0.93 6.21 -6.45
N ILE A 34 1.35 5.08 -7.05
CA ILE A 34 2.74 4.68 -7.17
C ILE A 34 3.02 4.42 -8.65
N GLY A 35 3.80 5.28 -9.28
CA GLY A 35 4.05 5.18 -10.71
C GLY A 35 2.74 5.21 -11.52
N ARG A 36 2.39 4.08 -12.13
CA ARG A 36 1.16 3.93 -12.94
C ARG A 36 0.02 3.24 -12.19
N ALA A 37 0.29 2.67 -11.02
CA ALA A 37 -0.73 2.08 -10.17
C ALA A 37 -1.34 3.17 -9.28
N ARG A 38 -2.67 3.24 -9.26
CA ARG A 38 -3.43 3.99 -8.26
C ARG A 38 -4.29 2.99 -7.52
N ALA A 39 -3.92 2.72 -6.28
CA ALA A 39 -4.66 1.84 -5.41
C ALA A 39 -5.72 2.64 -4.63
N ASP A 40 -6.88 2.05 -4.41
CA ASP A 40 -7.90 2.64 -3.54
C ASP A 40 -7.36 2.73 -2.11
N ALA A 41 -6.64 1.71 -1.66
CA ALA A 41 -5.82 1.78 -0.47
C ALA A 41 -4.52 0.96 -0.62
N VAL A 42 -3.50 1.36 0.12
CA VAL A 42 -2.27 0.59 0.31
C VAL A 42 -2.13 0.29 1.78
N MET A 43 -2.09 -0.98 2.14
CA MET A 43 -1.84 -1.41 3.50
C MET A 43 -0.38 -1.79 3.68
N VAL A 44 0.24 -1.20 4.69
CA VAL A 44 1.61 -1.49 5.13
C VAL A 44 1.54 -2.36 6.36
N THR A 45 2.25 -3.48 6.34
CA THR A 45 2.52 -4.33 7.50
C THR A 45 4.02 -4.33 7.79
N GLU A 46 4.46 -5.00 8.83
CA GLU A 46 5.90 -5.08 9.16
C GLU A 46 6.77 -5.66 8.03
N ARG A 47 6.19 -6.48 7.16
CA ARG A 47 6.94 -7.22 6.12
C ARG A 47 6.47 -7.00 4.70
N HIS A 48 5.20 -6.65 4.50
CA HIS A 48 4.59 -6.64 3.18
C HIS A 48 3.84 -5.34 2.91
N LEU A 49 3.88 -4.96 1.65
CA LEU A 49 3.08 -3.90 1.08
C LEU A 49 1.91 -4.53 0.31
N TYR A 50 0.68 -4.21 0.71
CA TYR A 50 -0.53 -4.71 0.06
C TYR A 50 -1.16 -3.63 -0.80
N GLY A 51 -1.55 -3.98 -2.02
CA GLY A 51 -2.48 -3.18 -2.82
C GLY A 51 -3.91 -3.66 -2.58
N ILE A 52 -4.80 -2.74 -2.27
CA ILE A 52 -6.23 -3.01 -2.05
C ILE A 52 -7.03 -2.30 -3.11
N GLU A 53 -7.86 -3.06 -3.83
CA GLU A 53 -8.84 -2.58 -4.80
C GLU A 53 -10.24 -2.86 -4.29
N ILE A 54 -11.10 -1.86 -4.29
CA ILE A 54 -12.51 -1.98 -3.87
C ILE A 54 -13.40 -1.98 -5.10
N LYS A 55 -14.28 -2.96 -5.19
CA LYS A 55 -15.32 -3.09 -6.22
C LYS A 55 -16.69 -3.19 -5.56
N SER A 56 -17.33 -2.06 -5.39
CA SER A 56 -18.68 -1.98 -4.85
C SER A 56 -19.71 -2.66 -5.77
N ASP A 57 -20.93 -2.87 -5.29
CA ASP A 57 -22.01 -3.44 -6.10
C ASP A 57 -22.37 -2.58 -7.34
N ALA A 58 -22.02 -1.28 -7.30
CA ALA A 58 -22.25 -0.35 -8.41
C ALA A 58 -21.15 -0.36 -9.47
N ASP A 59 -20.01 -1.03 -9.20
CA ASP A 59 -18.85 -1.06 -10.09
C ASP A 59 -18.97 -2.14 -11.17
N THR A 60 -18.06 -2.07 -12.15
CA THR A 60 -17.89 -3.08 -13.19
C THR A 60 -16.43 -3.56 -13.24
N TYR A 61 -16.19 -4.73 -13.82
CA TYR A 61 -14.85 -5.28 -14.00
C TYR A 61 -14.06 -4.69 -15.17
N THR A 62 -14.63 -3.76 -15.94
CA THR A 62 -14.04 -3.21 -17.19
C THR A 62 -12.61 -2.71 -17.02
N ARG A 63 -12.28 -2.15 -15.85
CA ARG A 63 -10.92 -1.63 -15.55
C ARG A 63 -10.06 -2.60 -14.75
N LEU A 64 -10.64 -3.65 -14.16
CA LEU A 64 -9.97 -4.52 -13.19
C LEU A 64 -8.77 -5.24 -13.81
N GLU A 65 -8.88 -5.75 -15.03
CA GLU A 65 -7.76 -6.42 -15.71
C GLU A 65 -6.52 -5.50 -15.86
N LYS A 66 -6.74 -4.22 -16.15
CA LYS A 66 -5.66 -3.23 -16.23
C LYS A 66 -5.10 -2.89 -14.85
N GLN A 67 -5.94 -2.78 -13.84
CA GLN A 67 -5.54 -2.56 -12.46
C GLN A 67 -4.69 -3.72 -11.95
N VAL A 68 -5.12 -4.97 -12.16
CA VAL A 68 -4.35 -6.17 -11.83
C VAL A 68 -2.93 -6.11 -12.40
N LYS A 69 -2.78 -5.79 -13.69
CA LYS A 69 -1.46 -5.69 -14.35
C LYS A 69 -0.54 -4.65 -13.69
N TYR A 70 -1.11 -3.55 -13.17
CA TYR A 70 -0.32 -2.56 -12.47
C TYR A 70 -0.03 -2.98 -11.03
N TYR A 71 -1.02 -3.42 -10.28
CA TYR A 71 -0.84 -3.86 -8.89
C TYR A 71 0.21 -4.96 -8.78
N ASP A 72 0.19 -5.94 -9.70
CA ASP A 72 1.15 -7.04 -9.75
C ASP A 72 2.61 -6.58 -9.88
N GLN A 73 2.87 -5.36 -10.33
CA GLN A 73 4.23 -4.85 -10.42
C GLN A 73 4.72 -4.17 -9.13
N TYR A 74 3.80 -3.67 -8.29
CA TYR A 74 4.15 -2.75 -7.20
C TYR A 74 4.02 -3.33 -5.80
N TYR A 75 3.12 -4.29 -5.59
CA TYR A 75 2.77 -4.77 -4.25
C TYR A 75 3.19 -6.21 -4.02
N ASP A 76 3.62 -6.51 -2.78
CA ASP A 76 3.98 -7.87 -2.38
C ASP A 76 2.78 -8.80 -2.39
N ARG A 77 1.62 -8.27 -2.02
CA ARG A 77 0.33 -8.96 -2.02
C ARG A 77 -0.76 -8.01 -2.50
N ASN A 78 -1.81 -8.58 -3.04
CA ASN A 78 -2.95 -7.80 -3.52
C ASN A 78 -4.24 -8.38 -2.96
N ILE A 79 -5.20 -7.50 -2.69
CA ILE A 79 -6.54 -7.87 -2.22
C ILE A 79 -7.55 -7.13 -3.09
N VAL A 80 -8.57 -7.84 -3.56
CA VAL A 80 -9.78 -7.24 -4.08
C VAL A 80 -10.89 -7.42 -3.06
N VAL A 81 -11.56 -6.32 -2.73
CA VAL A 81 -12.73 -6.32 -1.85
C VAL A 81 -13.94 -6.05 -2.72
N VAL A 82 -14.94 -6.92 -2.66
CA VAL A 82 -16.11 -6.85 -3.53
C VAL A 82 -17.39 -6.83 -2.73
N GLY A 83 -18.41 -6.12 -3.22
CA GLY A 83 -19.78 -6.30 -2.74
C GLY A 83 -20.27 -7.72 -3.02
N SER A 84 -21.28 -8.17 -2.29
CA SER A 84 -21.79 -9.55 -2.36
C SER A 84 -22.26 -9.96 -3.76
N THR A 85 -22.71 -9.03 -4.59
CA THR A 85 -23.14 -9.28 -5.98
C THR A 85 -21.99 -9.72 -6.89
N HIS A 86 -20.77 -9.34 -6.57
CA HIS A 86 -19.56 -9.67 -7.32
C HIS A 86 -18.79 -10.89 -6.78
N ALA A 87 -19.13 -11.37 -5.59
CA ALA A 87 -18.36 -12.39 -4.88
C ALA A 87 -18.18 -13.69 -5.66
N PHE A 88 -19.16 -14.11 -6.46
CA PHE A 88 -19.12 -15.39 -7.20
C PHE A 88 -18.24 -15.36 -8.46
N HIS A 89 -17.99 -14.17 -9.04
CA HIS A 89 -17.33 -14.04 -10.33
C HIS A 89 -15.96 -13.37 -10.28
N VAL A 90 -15.63 -12.71 -9.18
CA VAL A 90 -14.38 -11.95 -9.07
C VAL A 90 -13.13 -12.83 -9.22
N SER A 91 -13.22 -14.12 -8.85
CA SER A 91 -12.12 -15.08 -9.00
C SER A 91 -11.66 -15.26 -10.46
N ASP A 92 -12.56 -15.04 -11.42
CA ASP A 92 -12.26 -15.17 -12.86
C ASP A 92 -11.51 -13.93 -13.40
N HIS A 93 -11.48 -12.84 -12.63
CA HIS A 93 -10.91 -11.55 -13.02
C HIS A 93 -9.58 -11.22 -12.35
N VAL A 94 -9.19 -11.99 -11.30
CA VAL A 94 -7.94 -11.75 -10.56
C VAL A 94 -7.10 -13.03 -10.46
N PRO A 95 -5.76 -12.90 -10.49
CA PRO A 95 -4.86 -14.04 -10.35
C PRO A 95 -5.06 -14.82 -9.05
N GLU A 96 -4.59 -16.06 -9.00
CA GLU A 96 -4.74 -16.94 -7.84
C GLU A 96 -4.01 -16.48 -6.57
N TRP A 97 -3.01 -15.59 -6.69
CA TRP A 97 -2.29 -14.99 -5.56
C TRP A 97 -3.00 -13.79 -4.96
N TRP A 98 -4.02 -13.25 -5.62
CA TRP A 98 -4.82 -12.17 -5.04
C TRP A 98 -5.74 -12.71 -3.95
N GLY A 99 -5.78 -12.01 -2.82
CA GLY A 99 -6.82 -12.19 -1.82
C GLY A 99 -8.17 -11.70 -2.33
N ILE A 100 -9.25 -12.32 -1.87
CA ILE A 100 -10.63 -11.92 -2.18
C ILE A 100 -11.40 -11.82 -0.87
N LEU A 101 -11.93 -10.63 -0.60
CA LEU A 101 -12.86 -10.37 0.48
C LEU A 101 -14.21 -10.01 -0.09
N SER A 102 -15.30 -10.55 0.48
CA SER A 102 -16.65 -10.10 0.21
C SER A 102 -17.13 -9.22 1.35
N ALA A 103 -17.71 -8.07 1.00
CA ALA A 103 -18.37 -7.14 1.91
C ALA A 103 -19.89 -7.30 1.82
N GLU A 104 -20.57 -7.41 2.95
CA GLU A 104 -22.03 -7.52 3.02
C GLU A 104 -22.59 -6.72 4.20
N MET A 105 -23.75 -6.11 4.00
CA MET A 105 -24.45 -5.41 5.07
C MET A 105 -25.39 -6.38 5.79
N ILE A 106 -25.09 -6.72 7.03
CA ILE A 106 -25.87 -7.64 7.87
C ILE A 106 -26.42 -6.87 9.07
N ASN A 107 -27.74 -6.79 9.18
CA ASN A 107 -28.41 -6.09 10.29
C ASN A 107 -27.92 -4.65 10.54
N GLY A 108 -27.53 -3.95 9.48
CA GLY A 108 -27.06 -2.56 9.57
C GLY A 108 -25.56 -2.41 9.89
N THR A 109 -24.83 -3.50 10.02
CA THR A 109 -23.37 -3.52 10.22
C THR A 109 -22.69 -4.14 9.01
N MET A 110 -21.54 -3.58 8.61
CA MET A 110 -20.72 -4.17 7.55
C MET A 110 -20.01 -5.40 8.08
N ASP A 111 -20.09 -6.50 7.34
CA ASP A 111 -19.38 -7.74 7.62
C ASP A 111 -18.50 -8.13 6.43
N PHE A 112 -17.37 -8.80 6.71
CA PHE A 112 -16.39 -9.17 5.70
C PHE A 112 -16.09 -10.67 5.76
N TYR A 113 -16.20 -11.32 4.61
CA TYR A 113 -15.87 -12.73 4.44
C TYR A 113 -14.61 -12.89 3.59
N VAL A 114 -13.63 -13.64 4.11
CA VAL A 114 -12.44 -14.00 3.33
C VAL A 114 -12.79 -15.20 2.45
N ILE A 115 -12.95 -14.94 1.16
CA ILE A 115 -13.18 -15.99 0.16
C ILE A 115 -11.84 -16.65 -0.20
N ARG A 116 -10.76 -15.86 -0.29
CA ARG A 116 -9.41 -16.35 -0.57
C ARG A 116 -8.37 -15.47 0.12
N GLU A 117 -7.44 -16.11 0.84
CA GLU A 117 -6.31 -15.41 1.45
C GLU A 117 -5.31 -14.93 0.39
N PRO A 118 -4.72 -13.72 0.54
CA PRO A 118 -3.69 -13.25 -0.35
C PRO A 118 -2.38 -14.03 -0.18
N LYS A 119 -1.77 -14.41 -1.29
CA LYS A 119 -0.45 -15.05 -1.35
C LYS A 119 0.60 -14.06 -1.84
N ASP A 120 1.87 -14.42 -1.71
CA ASP A 120 2.97 -13.63 -2.25
C ASP A 120 2.86 -13.52 -3.78
N ASN A 121 3.00 -12.31 -4.24
CA ASN A 121 2.85 -11.96 -5.65
C ASN A 121 4.14 -12.28 -6.42
N PRO A 122 4.14 -13.25 -7.34
CA PRO A 122 5.34 -13.64 -8.08
C PRO A 122 5.79 -12.62 -9.14
N LYS A 123 4.99 -11.59 -9.39
CA LYS A 123 5.25 -10.57 -10.43
C LYS A 123 5.73 -9.22 -9.87
N MET A 124 5.83 -9.10 -8.54
CA MET A 124 6.33 -7.88 -7.91
C MET A 124 7.75 -7.56 -8.37
N GLN A 125 8.00 -6.29 -8.67
CA GLN A 125 9.29 -5.77 -9.11
C GLN A 125 9.84 -4.80 -8.06
N ALA A 126 11.04 -5.10 -7.54
CA ALA A 126 11.68 -4.29 -6.52
C ALA A 126 11.83 -2.82 -6.94
N GLU A 127 12.16 -2.57 -8.21
CA GLU A 127 12.31 -1.24 -8.82
C GLU A 127 10.98 -0.47 -8.88
N LYS A 128 9.86 -1.18 -8.86
CA LYS A 128 8.53 -0.58 -8.80
C LYS A 128 8.10 -0.35 -7.36
N LYS A 129 8.24 -1.36 -6.52
CA LYS A 129 7.88 -1.30 -5.10
C LYS A 129 8.58 -0.14 -4.39
N ILE A 130 9.88 0.07 -4.60
CA ILE A 130 10.66 1.14 -3.94
C ILE A 130 10.17 2.55 -4.29
N GLN A 131 9.38 2.72 -5.35
CA GLN A 131 8.86 4.02 -5.78
C GLN A 131 7.88 4.64 -4.78
N ILE A 132 7.29 3.86 -3.88
CA ILE A 132 6.40 4.35 -2.81
C ILE A 132 7.14 5.27 -1.85
N LEU A 133 8.43 5.05 -1.66
CA LEU A 133 9.26 5.84 -0.75
C LEU A 133 9.53 7.24 -1.29
N TRP A 134 9.52 8.21 -0.40
CA TRP A 134 9.89 9.59 -0.70
C TRP A 134 11.41 9.79 -0.62
N ARG A 135 11.91 10.91 -1.15
CA ARG A 135 13.35 11.18 -1.15
C ARG A 135 13.98 11.26 0.25
N PRO A 136 13.33 11.87 1.26
CA PRO A 136 13.83 11.85 2.64
C PRO A 136 13.95 10.44 3.21
N GLU A 137 12.95 9.59 3.01
CA GLU A 137 12.94 8.18 3.46
C GLU A 137 14.10 7.39 2.85
N LEU A 138 14.33 7.54 1.55
CA LEU A 138 15.47 6.93 0.86
C LEU A 138 16.80 7.42 1.43
N SER A 139 16.91 8.69 1.85
CA SER A 139 18.09 9.22 2.50
C SER A 139 18.30 8.64 3.88
N ARG A 140 17.24 8.43 4.66
CA ARG A 140 17.33 7.76 5.97
C ARG A 140 17.78 6.31 5.82
N LEU A 141 17.23 5.58 4.85
CA LEU A 141 17.67 4.20 4.55
C LEU A 141 19.15 4.12 4.14
N LEU A 142 19.65 5.06 3.34
CA LEU A 142 21.08 5.12 3.03
C LEU A 142 21.93 5.30 4.30
N ARG A 143 21.56 6.25 5.17
CA ARG A 143 22.27 6.50 6.43
C ARG A 143 22.23 5.29 7.36
N GLN A 144 21.07 4.68 7.52
CA GLN A 144 20.87 3.49 8.36
C GLN A 144 21.77 2.32 7.93
N ASN A 145 22.05 2.22 6.63
CA ASN A 145 22.93 1.19 6.08
C ASN A 145 24.40 1.66 5.89
N GLY A 146 24.79 2.80 6.46
CA GLY A 146 26.15 3.32 6.38
C GLY A 146 26.58 3.76 4.97
N LEU A 147 25.61 4.06 4.09
CA LEU A 147 25.85 4.44 2.71
C LEU A 147 25.88 5.96 2.52
N HIS A 148 26.57 6.41 1.47
CA HIS A 148 26.59 7.83 1.09
C HIS A 148 25.19 8.31 0.67
N GLU A 149 24.76 9.51 1.14
CA GLU A 149 23.39 9.99 0.91
C GLU A 149 23.07 10.45 -0.52
N TYR A 150 24.07 10.69 -1.36
CA TYR A 150 23.88 11.15 -2.75
C TYR A 150 22.94 12.37 -2.88
N LYS A 151 23.14 13.41 -2.04
CA LYS A 151 22.22 14.56 -1.89
C LYS A 151 21.84 15.25 -3.21
N GLN A 152 22.78 15.32 -4.17
CA GLN A 152 22.56 15.97 -5.47
C GLN A 152 22.08 15.02 -6.58
N LYS A 153 21.88 13.73 -6.28
CA LYS A 153 21.40 12.74 -7.26
C LYS A 153 19.88 12.62 -7.25
N SER A 154 19.33 12.22 -8.39
CA SER A 154 17.89 12.01 -8.56
C SER A 154 17.36 10.91 -7.62
N LYS A 155 16.05 10.96 -7.34
CA LYS A 155 15.35 9.91 -6.59
C LYS A 155 15.60 8.52 -7.19
N ALA A 156 15.48 8.39 -8.52
CA ALA A 156 15.69 7.13 -9.23
C ALA A 156 17.12 6.58 -9.07
N PHE A 157 18.14 7.46 -9.06
CA PHE A 157 19.53 7.05 -8.81
C PHE A 157 19.68 6.45 -7.41
N VAL A 158 19.09 7.10 -6.40
CA VAL A 158 19.17 6.63 -5.01
C VAL A 158 18.43 5.31 -4.81
N GLN A 159 17.25 5.18 -5.41
CA GLN A 159 16.51 3.93 -5.41
C GLN A 159 17.33 2.77 -5.97
N LYS A 160 17.95 2.99 -7.13
CA LYS A 160 18.84 2.01 -7.75
C LYS A 160 20.00 1.62 -6.83
N LYS A 161 20.65 2.61 -6.17
CA LYS A 161 21.76 2.35 -5.25
C LYS A 161 21.33 1.53 -4.03
N LEU A 162 20.20 1.82 -3.44
CA LEU A 162 19.65 1.02 -2.33
C LEU A 162 19.41 -0.43 -2.76
N LEU A 163 18.79 -0.65 -3.91
CA LEU A 163 18.53 -2.00 -4.43
C LEU A 163 19.81 -2.76 -4.81
N GLU A 164 20.86 -2.06 -5.24
CA GLU A 164 22.16 -2.67 -5.56
C GLU A 164 23.00 -3.02 -4.32
N MET A 165 22.90 -2.23 -3.25
CA MET A 165 23.84 -2.27 -2.12
C MET A 165 23.26 -2.84 -0.83
N VAL A 166 21.93 -2.87 -0.68
CA VAL A 166 21.27 -3.37 0.52
C VAL A 166 20.47 -4.63 0.18
N PRO A 167 20.75 -5.77 0.82
CA PRO A 167 19.97 -6.99 0.63
C PRO A 167 18.50 -6.78 0.93
N GLY A 168 17.64 -7.43 0.14
CA GLY A 168 16.18 -7.24 0.25
C GLY A 168 15.61 -7.58 1.63
N GLU A 169 16.15 -8.60 2.29
CA GLU A 169 15.77 -8.99 3.65
C GLU A 169 16.07 -7.91 4.72
N ILE A 170 16.98 -6.98 4.42
CA ILE A 170 17.28 -5.82 5.27
C ILE A 170 16.48 -4.60 4.80
N LEU A 171 16.48 -4.34 3.50
CA LEU A 171 15.89 -3.14 2.92
C LEU A 171 14.38 -3.07 3.15
N TRP A 172 13.64 -4.17 2.93
CA TRP A 172 12.19 -4.10 2.97
C TRP A 172 11.60 -3.91 4.37
N PRO A 173 12.07 -4.57 5.43
CA PRO A 173 11.64 -4.25 6.80
C PRO A 173 11.89 -2.79 7.16
N GLN A 174 13.09 -2.26 6.85
CA GLN A 174 13.41 -0.86 7.08
C GLN A 174 12.51 0.09 6.27
N ALA A 175 12.22 -0.26 5.01
CA ALA A 175 11.31 0.52 4.17
C ALA A 175 9.87 0.53 4.71
N MET A 176 9.40 -0.60 5.25
CA MET A 176 8.07 -0.66 5.90
C MET A 176 8.03 0.21 7.15
N GLU A 177 9.07 0.21 7.98
CA GLU A 177 9.18 1.08 9.15
C GLU A 177 9.16 2.57 8.77
N GLU A 178 9.88 2.97 7.71
CA GLU A 178 9.82 4.33 7.17
C GLU A 178 8.40 4.73 6.74
N LEU A 179 7.64 3.80 6.18
CA LEU A 179 6.25 4.03 5.81
C LEU A 179 5.34 4.14 7.03
N PHE A 180 5.57 3.34 8.08
CA PHE A 180 4.83 3.46 9.35
C PHE A 180 5.05 4.82 10.01
N GLU A 181 6.29 5.29 10.06
CA GLU A 181 6.68 6.51 10.76
C GLU A 181 6.62 7.76 9.88
N ARG A 182 6.09 7.67 8.67
CA ARG A 182 6.14 8.74 7.65
C ARG A 182 5.70 10.10 8.16
N ASP A 183 4.56 10.17 8.86
CA ASP A 183 4.01 11.45 9.32
C ASP A 183 4.84 12.01 10.48
N TYR A 184 5.24 11.16 11.41
CA TYR A 184 6.13 11.55 12.51
C TYR A 184 7.47 12.06 11.97
N ASN A 185 8.10 11.31 11.09
CA ASN A 185 9.37 11.69 10.47
C ASN A 185 9.25 12.99 9.65
N THR A 186 8.12 13.24 8.99
CA THR A 186 7.88 14.49 8.26
C THR A 186 7.85 15.67 9.21
N ILE A 187 7.16 15.56 10.35
CA ILE A 187 7.11 16.61 11.38
C ILE A 187 8.51 16.87 11.97
N VAL A 188 9.27 15.83 12.26
CA VAL A 188 10.64 15.95 12.76
C VAL A 188 11.55 16.68 11.76
N ASP A 189 11.51 16.27 10.49
CA ASP A 189 12.27 16.90 9.40
C ASP A 189 11.91 18.40 9.24
N GLU A 190 10.65 18.77 9.39
CA GLU A 190 10.19 20.17 9.34
C GLU A 190 10.76 20.99 10.51
N ILE A 191 10.68 20.45 11.74
CA ILE A 191 11.22 21.10 12.94
C ILE A 191 12.74 21.31 12.81
N GLU A 192 13.47 20.32 12.36
CA GLU A 192 14.93 20.43 12.16
C GLU A 192 15.28 21.46 11.10
N ASN A 193 14.53 21.50 9.98
CA ASN A 193 14.72 22.50 8.94
C ASN A 193 14.47 23.93 9.44
N TYR A 194 13.43 24.10 10.29
CA TYR A 194 13.14 25.40 10.90
C TYR A 194 14.27 25.86 11.83
N ARG A 195 14.79 24.98 12.68
CA ARG A 195 15.92 25.26 13.58
C ARG A 195 17.17 25.67 12.81
N ARG A 196 17.55 24.91 11.76
CA ARG A 196 18.71 25.24 10.91
C ARG A 196 18.60 26.61 10.24
N LYS A 197 17.42 26.99 9.75
CA LYS A 197 17.19 28.30 9.16
C LYS A 197 17.30 29.44 10.18
N GLY A 198 16.88 29.21 11.42
CA GLY A 198 17.00 30.17 12.51
C GLY A 198 18.44 30.38 12.99
N GLU A 199 19.31 29.37 12.87
CA GLU A 199 20.73 29.45 13.21
C GLU A 199 21.55 30.15 12.13
N THR A 200 21.15 30.05 10.85
CA THR A 200 21.84 30.71 9.71
C THR A 200 21.47 32.20 9.58
N ALA A 201 20.44 32.65 10.28
CA ALA A 201 19.96 34.04 10.27
C ALA A 201 20.48 34.89 11.45
N ARG A 202 21.34 34.33 12.29
CA ARG A 202 22.08 35.01 13.36
C ARG A 202 23.55 35.11 13.00
#